data_2f67d94ef309a1f8d29acb797d22fbe6
#
_entry.id   2f67d94ef309a1f8d29acb797d22fbe6
#
_cell.length_a   1.000
_cell.length_b   1.000
_cell.length_c   1.000
_cell.angle_alpha   90.00
_cell.angle_beta   90.00
_cell.angle_gamma   90.00
#
_symmetry.space_group_name_H-M   'P 1'
#
loop_
_entity.id
_entity.type
_entity.pdbx_description
1 polymer ?
#
loop_
_entity_poly.entity_id
_entity_poly.type
_entity_poly.pdbx_seq_one_letter_code
_entity_poly.pdbx_strand_id
1 'polypeptide(L)'
;MGRSQRNDNFIDKTFTLLADILLKVFPASKQEKQAFFYYRDGMSAQAEGDYAEALENYYEALQIEEDPYDRSYILYNIGLIYSNNGEYVQALEYYQQALELNSNLPQALNLSLIHI
;
A
#
# COMPACT_ATOMS: atom_id res chain seq x y z
N MET A 1 -17.70 9.94 -11.55
CA MET A 1 -16.76 9.79 -10.47
C MET A 1 -17.24 8.76 -9.51
N GLY A 2 -16.53 7.69 -9.34
CA GLY A 2 -16.98 6.62 -8.50
C GLY A 2 -16.58 6.72 -7.05
N ARG A 3 -15.77 7.70 -6.69
CA ARG A 3 -15.17 7.74 -5.36
C ARG A 3 -15.89 8.74 -4.46
N SER A 4 -15.90 8.43 -3.19
CA SER A 4 -16.47 9.34 -2.19
C SER A 4 -15.60 10.56 -2.05
N GLN A 5 -16.14 11.73 -2.35
CA GLN A 5 -15.42 12.99 -2.21
C GLN A 5 -14.98 13.22 -0.77
N ARG A 6 -15.85 12.89 0.17
CA ARG A 6 -15.56 13.15 1.58
C ARG A 6 -14.38 12.32 2.09
N ASN A 7 -14.37 11.02 1.78
CA ASN A 7 -13.30 10.14 2.24
C ASN A 7 -11.99 10.47 1.53
N ASP A 8 -12.05 10.75 0.24
CA ASP A 8 -10.87 11.13 -0.52
C ASP A 8 -10.26 12.40 0.05
N ASN A 9 -11.08 13.41 0.34
CA ASN A 9 -10.57 14.66 0.88
C ASN A 9 -9.90 14.47 2.23
N PHE A 10 -10.50 13.67 3.11
CA PHE A 10 -9.93 13.42 4.42
C PHE A 10 -8.60 12.70 4.32
N ILE A 11 -8.55 11.62 3.57
CA ILE A 11 -7.34 10.81 3.41
C ILE A 11 -6.26 11.63 2.73
N ASP A 12 -6.59 12.32 1.65
CA ASP A 12 -5.63 13.13 0.91
C ASP A 12 -5.04 14.24 1.78
N LYS A 13 -5.87 14.93 2.53
CA LYS A 13 -5.38 15.98 3.41
C LYS A 13 -4.44 15.43 4.47
N THR A 14 -4.81 14.30 5.07
CA THR A 14 -3.99 13.69 6.12
C THR A 14 -2.64 13.28 5.56
N PHE A 15 -2.62 12.55 4.45
CA PHE A 15 -1.37 12.10 3.86
C PHE A 15 -0.54 13.26 3.30
N THR A 16 -1.18 14.27 2.73
CA THR A 16 -0.47 15.43 2.21
C THR A 16 0.21 16.18 3.36
N LEU A 17 -0.50 16.36 4.47
CA LEU A 17 0.07 17.04 5.63
C LEU A 17 1.27 16.28 6.18
N LEU A 18 1.14 14.96 6.32
CA LEU A 18 2.24 14.14 6.82
C LEU A 18 3.42 14.18 5.86
N ALA A 19 3.16 14.12 4.56
CA ALA A 19 4.22 14.21 3.56
C ALA A 19 4.95 15.53 3.64
N ASP A 20 4.22 16.64 3.78
CA ASP A 20 4.83 17.98 3.89
C ASP A 20 5.74 18.06 5.10
N ILE A 21 5.29 17.53 6.24
CA ILE A 21 6.10 17.53 7.45
C ILE A 21 7.37 16.71 7.27
N LEU A 22 7.23 15.50 6.73
CA LEU A 22 8.36 14.61 6.53
C LEU A 22 9.36 15.19 5.55
N LEU A 23 8.89 15.82 4.47
CA LEU A 23 9.78 16.41 3.47
C LEU A 23 10.55 17.60 3.98
N LYS A 24 10.00 18.32 4.97
CA LYS A 24 10.72 19.43 5.61
C LYS A 24 11.80 18.95 6.54
N VAL A 25 11.55 17.85 7.24
CA VAL A 25 12.48 17.30 8.23
C VAL A 25 13.47 16.35 7.58
N PHE A 26 13.00 15.52 6.66
CA PHE A 26 13.81 14.51 6.00
C PHE A 26 13.67 14.67 4.48
N PRO A 27 14.57 15.46 3.88
CA PRO A 27 14.50 15.65 2.42
C PRO A 27 14.52 14.31 1.70
N ALA A 28 13.62 14.15 0.77
CA ALA A 28 13.48 12.93 -0.01
C ALA A 28 13.76 13.23 -1.48
N SER A 29 14.29 12.23 -2.20
CA SER A 29 14.50 12.33 -3.63
C SER A 29 13.15 12.43 -4.35
N LYS A 30 13.21 12.85 -5.61
CA LYS A 30 12.01 12.91 -6.44
C LYS A 30 11.35 11.54 -6.57
N GLN A 31 12.19 10.51 -6.68
CA GLN A 31 11.73 9.14 -6.80
C GLN A 31 11.00 8.68 -5.54
N GLU A 32 11.56 9.00 -4.37
CA GLU A 32 10.92 8.65 -3.10
C GLU A 32 9.57 9.34 -2.94
N LYS A 33 9.49 10.60 -3.37
CA LYS A 33 8.22 11.33 -3.33
C LYS A 33 7.18 10.69 -4.22
N GLN A 34 7.57 10.29 -5.44
CA GLN A 34 6.66 9.65 -6.36
C GLN A 34 6.15 8.32 -5.82
N ALA A 35 7.05 7.51 -5.28
CA ALA A 35 6.67 6.22 -4.69
C ALA A 35 5.68 6.44 -3.56
N PHE A 36 5.94 7.42 -2.70
CA PHE A 36 5.06 7.73 -1.59
C PHE A 36 3.66 8.13 -2.06
N PHE A 37 3.58 8.98 -3.09
CA PHE A 37 2.28 9.44 -3.57
C PHE A 37 1.48 8.33 -4.25
N TYR A 38 2.14 7.43 -4.98
CA TYR A 38 1.46 6.27 -5.53
C TYR A 38 0.94 5.36 -4.40
N TYR A 39 1.75 5.15 -3.36
CA TYR A 39 1.32 4.35 -2.23
C TYR A 39 0.11 5.00 -1.55
N ARG A 40 0.17 6.30 -1.31
CA ARG A 40 -0.94 7.05 -0.73
C ARG A 40 -2.21 6.91 -1.56
N ASP A 41 -2.08 7.07 -2.89
CA ASP A 41 -3.24 6.96 -3.78
C ASP A 41 -3.80 5.53 -3.77
N GLY A 42 -2.91 4.55 -3.68
CA GLY A 42 -3.34 3.15 -3.55
C GLY A 42 -4.13 2.93 -2.29
N MET A 43 -3.65 3.44 -1.16
CA MET A 43 -4.36 3.31 0.10
C MET A 43 -5.72 4.01 0.09
N SER A 44 -5.77 5.17 -0.54
CA SER A 44 -7.02 5.91 -0.67
C SER A 44 -8.04 5.12 -1.49
N ALA A 45 -7.61 4.57 -2.62
CA ALA A 45 -8.49 3.77 -3.46
C ALA A 45 -8.94 2.50 -2.74
N GLN A 46 -8.02 1.87 -2.00
CA GLN A 46 -8.35 0.67 -1.23
C GLN A 46 -9.41 0.97 -0.17
N ALA A 47 -9.28 2.09 0.51
CA ALA A 47 -10.25 2.50 1.53
C ALA A 47 -11.64 2.74 0.93
N GLU A 48 -11.68 3.17 -0.34
CA GLU A 48 -12.94 3.40 -1.05
C GLU A 48 -13.52 2.11 -1.65
N GLY A 49 -12.79 1.01 -1.58
CA GLY A 49 -13.21 -0.23 -2.19
C GLY A 49 -12.94 -0.30 -3.69
N ASP A 50 -12.21 0.65 -4.23
CA ASP A 50 -11.81 0.67 -5.64
C ASP A 50 -10.51 -0.12 -5.77
N TYR A 51 -10.64 -1.45 -5.77
CA TYR A 51 -9.47 -2.31 -5.70
C TYR A 51 -8.66 -2.32 -7.01
N ALA A 52 -9.32 -2.11 -8.14
CA ALA A 52 -8.60 -2.05 -9.41
C ALA A 52 -7.66 -0.84 -9.42
N GLU A 53 -8.16 0.32 -9.01
CA GLU A 53 -7.33 1.52 -8.94
C GLU A 53 -6.25 1.37 -7.86
N ALA A 54 -6.60 0.76 -6.73
CA ALA A 54 -5.62 0.53 -5.66
C ALA A 54 -4.45 -0.32 -6.16
N LEU A 55 -4.74 -1.42 -6.83
CA LEU A 55 -3.69 -2.28 -7.38
C LEU A 55 -2.82 -1.54 -8.39
N GLU A 56 -3.43 -0.77 -9.27
CA GLU A 56 -2.69 0.00 -10.26
C GLU A 56 -1.68 0.92 -9.58
N ASN A 57 -2.12 1.64 -8.56
CA ASN A 57 -1.25 2.56 -7.83
C ASN A 57 -0.17 1.82 -7.05
N TYR A 58 -0.51 0.69 -6.41
CA TYR A 58 0.48 -0.09 -5.68
C TYR A 58 1.54 -0.68 -6.61
N TYR A 59 1.15 -1.14 -7.79
CA TYR A 59 2.12 -1.65 -8.76
C TYR A 59 3.04 -0.55 -9.25
N GLU A 60 2.52 0.66 -9.45
CA GLU A 60 3.37 1.79 -9.82
C GLU A 60 4.34 2.11 -8.70
N ALA A 61 3.88 2.09 -7.45
CA ALA A 61 4.76 2.33 -6.32
C ALA A 61 5.88 1.29 -6.25
N LEU A 62 5.56 0.01 -6.49
CA LEU A 62 6.56 -1.06 -6.47
C LEU A 62 7.63 -0.87 -7.55
N GLN A 63 7.26 -0.31 -8.69
CA GLN A 63 8.21 -0.08 -9.77
C GLN A 63 9.28 0.93 -9.38
N ILE A 64 8.94 1.84 -8.48
CA ILE A 64 9.81 2.96 -8.13
C ILE A 64 10.47 2.75 -6.77
N GLU A 65 9.76 2.11 -5.82
CA GLU A 65 10.23 1.99 -4.45
C GLU A 65 11.39 1.02 -4.37
N GLU A 66 12.49 1.44 -3.75
CA GLU A 66 13.69 0.63 -3.59
C GLU A 66 13.91 0.15 -2.16
N ASP A 67 13.36 0.85 -1.18
CA ASP A 67 13.55 0.48 0.22
C ASP A 67 12.79 -0.81 0.53
N PRO A 68 13.48 -1.86 1.00
CA PRO A 68 12.80 -3.15 1.26
C PRO A 68 11.69 -3.05 2.30
N TYR A 69 11.86 -2.22 3.31
CA TYR A 69 10.85 -2.07 4.34
C TYR A 69 9.56 -1.49 3.76
N ASP A 70 9.69 -0.42 2.96
CA ASP A 70 8.54 0.20 2.33
C ASP A 70 7.90 -0.72 1.30
N ARG A 71 8.73 -1.46 0.55
CA ARG A 71 8.23 -2.44 -0.40
C ARG A 71 7.39 -3.51 0.28
N SER A 72 7.78 -3.91 1.49
CA SER A 72 7.06 -4.95 2.22
C SER A 72 5.63 -4.54 2.52
N TYR A 73 5.42 -3.28 2.87
CA TYR A 73 4.06 -2.80 3.15
C TYR A 73 3.21 -2.70 1.89
N ILE A 74 3.81 -2.32 0.78
CA ILE A 74 3.08 -2.30 -0.49
C ILE A 74 2.64 -3.72 -0.85
N LEU A 75 3.56 -4.67 -0.77
CA LEU A 75 3.26 -6.08 -1.07
C LEU A 75 2.20 -6.63 -0.15
N TYR A 76 2.27 -6.29 1.13
CA TYR A 76 1.28 -6.72 2.09
C TYR A 76 -0.11 -6.20 1.73
N ASN A 77 -0.21 -4.92 1.36
CA ASN A 77 -1.50 -4.34 0.98
C ASN A 77 -2.06 -4.96 -0.29
N ILE A 78 -1.20 -5.29 -1.26
CA ILE A 78 -1.65 -6.02 -2.44
C ILE A 78 -2.23 -7.37 -2.03
N GLY A 79 -1.53 -8.07 -1.12
CA GLY A 79 -2.02 -9.34 -0.60
C GLY A 79 -3.39 -9.21 0.05
N LEU A 80 -3.61 -8.15 0.81
CA LEU A 80 -4.92 -7.91 1.44
C LEU A 80 -6.03 -7.77 0.40
N ILE A 81 -5.76 -7.08 -0.70
CA ILE A 81 -6.75 -6.92 -1.75
C ILE A 81 -7.12 -8.27 -2.34
N TYR A 82 -6.13 -9.10 -2.67
CA TYR A 82 -6.40 -10.43 -3.18
C TYR A 82 -7.14 -11.30 -2.17
N SER A 83 -6.74 -11.22 -0.90
CA SER A 83 -7.42 -11.97 0.16
C SER A 83 -8.89 -11.55 0.29
N ASN A 84 -9.16 -10.27 0.27
CA ASN A 84 -10.51 -9.76 0.37
C ASN A 84 -11.37 -10.16 -0.83
N ASN A 85 -10.73 -10.43 -1.95
CA ASN A 85 -11.43 -10.87 -3.15
C ASN A 85 -11.53 -12.40 -3.26
N GLY A 86 -11.09 -13.13 -2.23
CA GLY A 86 -11.14 -14.58 -2.22
C GLY A 86 -10.03 -15.28 -3.02
N GLU A 87 -9.06 -14.52 -3.50
CA GLU A 87 -7.95 -15.08 -4.29
C GLU A 87 -6.79 -15.37 -3.36
N TYR A 88 -6.93 -16.43 -2.57
CA TYR A 88 -6.03 -16.69 -1.46
C TYR A 88 -4.64 -17.14 -1.90
N VAL A 89 -4.53 -17.83 -3.04
CA VAL A 89 -3.22 -18.25 -3.55
C VAL A 89 -2.36 -17.04 -3.87
N GLN A 90 -2.94 -16.08 -4.59
CA GLN A 90 -2.24 -14.84 -4.90
C GLN A 90 -1.93 -14.06 -3.64
N ALA A 91 -2.87 -14.00 -2.69
CA ALA A 91 -2.65 -13.32 -1.43
C ALA A 91 -1.43 -13.88 -0.71
N LEU A 92 -1.33 -15.21 -0.63
CA LEU A 92 -0.19 -15.86 0.02
C LEU A 92 1.13 -15.52 -0.65
N GLU A 93 1.14 -15.49 -1.97
CA GLU A 93 2.37 -15.15 -2.70
C GLU A 93 2.86 -13.76 -2.33
N TYR A 94 1.95 -12.78 -2.26
CA TYR A 94 2.32 -11.42 -1.90
C TYR A 94 2.71 -11.32 -0.42
N TYR A 95 2.01 -12.03 0.46
CA TYR A 95 2.39 -12.05 1.88
C TYR A 95 3.77 -12.65 2.09
N GLN A 96 4.10 -13.72 1.36
CA GLN A 96 5.41 -14.33 1.45
C GLN A 96 6.50 -13.38 1.00
N GLN A 97 6.29 -12.68 -0.10
CA GLN A 97 7.23 -11.67 -0.56
C GLN A 97 7.41 -10.56 0.47
N ALA A 98 6.30 -10.13 1.08
CA ALA A 98 6.37 -9.09 2.11
C ALA A 98 7.18 -9.56 3.31
N LEU A 99 6.95 -10.79 3.77
CA LEU A 99 7.68 -11.35 4.91
C LEU A 99 9.15 -11.56 4.62
N GLU A 100 9.51 -11.86 3.38
CA GLU A 100 10.92 -11.98 3.01
C GLU A 100 11.67 -10.67 3.16
N LEU A 101 10.97 -9.56 2.93
CA LEU A 101 11.57 -8.23 3.05
C LEU A 101 11.47 -7.66 4.47
N ASN A 102 10.46 -8.07 5.22
CA ASN A 102 10.22 -7.57 6.57
C ASN A 102 9.50 -8.65 7.39
N SER A 103 10.28 -9.42 8.15
CA SER A 103 9.75 -10.53 8.94
C SER A 103 8.90 -10.07 10.12
N ASN A 104 8.87 -8.76 10.40
CA ASN A 104 8.17 -8.21 11.55
C ASN A 104 6.80 -7.64 11.21
N LEU A 105 6.26 -7.94 10.03
CA LEU A 105 4.91 -7.50 9.67
C LEU A 105 3.89 -8.27 10.50
N PRO A 106 3.22 -7.62 11.47
CA PRO A 106 2.33 -8.35 12.37
C PRO A 106 1.16 -9.01 11.65
N GLN A 107 0.60 -8.32 10.68
CA GLN A 107 -0.57 -8.82 9.97
C GLN A 107 -0.19 -9.99 9.05
N ALA A 108 1.00 -9.96 8.48
CA ALA A 108 1.46 -11.05 7.63
C ALA A 108 1.74 -12.32 8.43
N LEU A 109 2.04 -12.17 9.72
CA LEU A 109 2.23 -13.33 10.59
C LEU A 109 0.92 -14.05 10.90
N ASN A 110 -0.20 -13.46 10.55
CA ASN A 110 -1.51 -14.08 10.76
C ASN A 110 -1.97 -14.84 9.52
N LEU A 111 -1.04 -15.35 8.73
CA LEU A 111 -1.38 -16.13 7.54
C LEU A 111 -2.25 -17.33 7.85
N SER A 112 -2.10 -17.89 9.05
CA SER A 112 -2.92 -19.02 9.47
C SER A 112 -4.40 -18.68 9.57
N LEU A 113 -4.75 -17.41 9.61
CA LEU A 113 -6.14 -16.99 9.65
C LEU A 113 -6.78 -16.93 8.28
N ILE A 114 -6.00 -17.08 7.23
CA ILE A 114 -6.52 -17.13 5.87
C ILE A 114 -6.88 -18.59 5.60
N HIS A 115 -8.17 -18.83 5.43
CA HIS A 115 -8.67 -20.18 5.23
C HIS A 115 -8.55 -20.56 3.75
N ILE A 116 -7.48 -21.22 3.44
CA ILE A 116 -7.15 -21.61 2.07
C ILE A 116 -7.43 -23.08 1.88
#